data_d6efb43aca813c3c32af287eccaea24e
#
_entry.id   d6efb43aca813c3c32af287eccaea24e
#
_cell.length_a   1.000
_cell.length_b   1.000
_cell.length_c   1.000
_cell.angle_alpha   90.00
_cell.angle_beta   90.00
_cell.angle_gamma   90.00
#
_symmetry.space_group_name_H-M   'P 1'
#
loop_
_entity.id
_entity.type
_entity.pdbx_description
1 polymer ?
#
loop_
_entity_poly.entity_id
_entity_poly.type
_entity_poly.pdbx_seq_one_letter_code
_entity_poly.pdbx_strand_id
1 'polypeptide(L)'
;MLNRIDTGLLKQEYPIAEVVARYGVELRPSGRVLVGRCPFHADGGRPNLTIYPATQSWYCYRCGVGGDVISFVRRLEGLDFRRAVERITGGEPSPVRAQPAPAPRRIADRRRLFARGPAERACLAAAVELYHGRLLCDLTAFSYVRGRGIDRQTIERCRVGYAAGNELAAFLRWRRLPLQAAVRVGLIGRGGREFLAGRVVVPEVRGGQPVWLIGRTIDPTGTGPKYLGLPGPKPLLGWESACCARTVWLTEGVFDWLTLRCWGLPALGLVGTHLRVEALRALARFERIYLALDADDAGRQATATLAQALGSRAIAVTPPSRWPQRPRPRACAMA
;
A
#
# COMPACT_ATOMS: atom_id res chain seq x y z
N MET A 1 15.53 9.34 39.13
CA MET A 1 16.28 8.53 38.13
C MET A 1 15.23 7.88 37.21
N LEU A 2 15.06 8.36 35.99
CA LEU A 2 14.11 7.76 35.03
C LEU A 2 14.73 6.48 34.48
N ASN A 3 14.26 5.32 34.98
CA ASN A 3 14.63 4.02 34.43
C ASN A 3 14.27 3.99 32.95
N ARG A 4 15.29 3.95 32.11
CA ARG A 4 15.14 3.80 30.65
C ARG A 4 14.61 2.38 30.39
N ILE A 5 13.33 2.26 30.07
CA ILE A 5 12.70 0.97 29.79
C ILE A 5 13.38 0.39 28.53
N ASP A 6 14.04 -0.74 28.68
CA ASP A 6 14.61 -1.48 27.55
C ASP A 6 13.49 -2.21 26.80
N THR A 7 13.05 -1.60 25.70
CA THR A 7 12.00 -2.16 24.86
C THR A 7 12.42 -3.43 24.12
N GLY A 8 13.73 -3.69 23.99
CA GLY A 8 14.26 -4.91 23.39
C GLY A 8 14.05 -6.11 24.30
N LEU A 9 14.45 -5.97 25.56
CA LEU A 9 14.25 -7.01 26.59
C LEU A 9 12.75 -7.27 26.81
N LEU A 10 11.93 -6.24 26.88
CA LEU A 10 10.48 -6.38 27.06
C LEU A 10 9.83 -7.21 25.93
N LYS A 11 10.27 -7.04 24.68
CA LYS A 11 9.74 -7.81 23.54
C LYS A 11 10.17 -9.28 23.56
N GLN A 12 11.32 -9.57 24.15
CA GLN A 12 11.80 -10.95 24.32
C GLN A 12 11.04 -11.65 25.45
N GLU A 13 10.83 -10.95 26.57
CA GLU A 13 10.14 -11.49 27.75
C GLU A 13 8.61 -11.61 27.55
N TYR A 14 8.02 -10.73 26.75
CA TYR A 14 6.59 -10.71 26.41
C TYR A 14 6.37 -10.84 24.91
N PRO A 15 6.45 -12.08 24.36
CA PRO A 15 6.28 -12.30 22.93
C PRO A 15 4.92 -11.81 22.44
N ILE A 16 4.91 -11.09 21.32
CA ILE A 16 3.70 -10.43 20.81
C ILE A 16 2.54 -11.40 20.57
N ALA A 17 2.80 -12.62 20.14
CA ALA A 17 1.77 -13.63 19.91
C ALA A 17 1.03 -14.00 21.21
N GLU A 18 1.76 -14.15 22.30
CA GLU A 18 1.20 -14.49 23.61
C GLU A 18 0.40 -13.31 24.18
N VAL A 19 0.95 -12.10 24.08
CA VAL A 19 0.25 -10.91 24.57
C VAL A 19 -1.05 -10.71 23.77
N VAL A 20 -1.03 -10.86 22.46
CA VAL A 20 -2.23 -10.72 21.61
C VAL A 20 -3.27 -11.79 21.95
N ALA A 21 -2.83 -13.03 22.22
CA ALA A 21 -3.73 -14.11 22.64
C ALA A 21 -4.39 -13.84 24.00
N ARG A 22 -3.68 -13.23 24.97
CA ARG A 22 -4.26 -12.80 26.27
C ARG A 22 -5.44 -11.85 26.11
N TYR A 23 -5.48 -11.08 25.04
CA TYR A 23 -6.60 -10.20 24.70
C TYR A 23 -7.75 -10.90 23.95
N GLY A 24 -7.77 -12.23 23.93
CA GLY A 24 -8.84 -13.01 23.32
C GLY A 24 -8.81 -13.05 21.78
N VAL A 25 -7.68 -12.69 21.17
CA VAL A 25 -7.51 -12.82 19.73
C VAL A 25 -7.05 -14.22 19.40
N GLU A 26 -7.92 -15.00 18.76
CA GLU A 26 -7.56 -16.34 18.25
C GLU A 26 -6.56 -16.20 17.09
N LEU A 27 -5.37 -16.76 17.27
CA LEU A 27 -4.31 -16.77 16.27
C LEU A 27 -4.17 -18.17 15.66
N ARG A 28 -4.09 -18.24 14.34
CA ARG A 28 -3.90 -19.50 13.60
C ARG A 28 -2.61 -19.44 12.77
N PRO A 29 -1.81 -20.51 12.73
CA PRO A 29 -0.61 -20.55 11.90
C PRO A 29 -0.94 -20.37 10.42
N SER A 30 -0.10 -19.59 9.74
CA SER A 30 -0.14 -19.40 8.28
C SER A 30 1.28 -19.24 7.76
N GLY A 31 1.94 -20.36 7.47
CA GLY A 31 3.35 -20.40 7.15
C GLY A 31 4.23 -19.91 8.31
N ARG A 32 5.02 -18.84 8.09
CA ARG A 32 5.92 -18.27 9.10
C ARG A 32 5.28 -17.18 9.97
N VAL A 33 3.98 -16.95 9.82
CA VAL A 33 3.25 -15.91 10.55
C VAL A 33 2.04 -16.52 11.24
N LEU A 34 1.43 -15.75 12.17
CA LEU A 34 0.14 -16.09 12.75
C LEU A 34 -0.89 -15.09 12.25
N VAL A 35 -2.10 -15.57 11.94
CA VAL A 35 -3.19 -14.72 11.46
C VAL A 35 -4.38 -14.82 12.38
N GLY A 36 -5.11 -13.73 12.57
CA GLY A 36 -6.28 -13.68 13.44
C GLY A 36 -7.23 -12.54 13.11
N ARG A 37 -8.33 -12.46 13.82
CA ARG A 37 -9.28 -11.36 13.70
C ARG A 37 -8.70 -10.11 14.35
N CYS A 38 -8.84 -8.99 13.69
CA CYS A 38 -8.35 -7.72 14.23
C CYS A 38 -9.31 -7.18 15.30
N PRO A 39 -8.83 -6.87 16.52
CA PRO A 39 -9.69 -6.33 17.58
C PRO A 39 -10.03 -4.86 17.41
N PHE A 40 -9.44 -4.17 16.41
CA PHE A 40 -9.59 -2.74 16.22
C PHE A 40 -10.73 -2.36 15.25
N HIS A 41 -11.42 -3.35 14.65
CA HIS A 41 -12.56 -3.13 13.75
C HIS A 41 -13.45 -4.38 13.67
N ALA A 42 -14.72 -4.20 13.36
CA ALA A 42 -15.62 -5.31 13.08
C ALA A 42 -15.24 -5.96 11.72
N ASP A 43 -14.92 -7.25 11.72
CA ASP A 43 -14.19 -7.91 10.64
C ASP A 43 -15.01 -8.89 9.80
N GLY A 44 -16.29 -9.04 10.10
CA GLY A 44 -17.15 -9.98 9.35
C GLY A 44 -16.58 -11.41 9.23
N GLY A 45 -15.64 -11.79 10.12
CA GLY A 45 -15.08 -13.15 10.21
C GLY A 45 -13.75 -13.39 9.49
N ARG A 46 -13.17 -12.43 8.77
CA ARG A 46 -11.89 -12.62 8.05
C ARG A 46 -10.69 -12.28 8.90
N PRO A 47 -9.59 -13.10 8.89
CA PRO A 47 -8.37 -12.81 9.63
C PRO A 47 -7.54 -11.74 8.88
N ASN A 48 -7.68 -10.47 9.28
CA ASN A 48 -6.91 -9.35 8.71
C ASN A 48 -5.72 -8.93 9.58
N LEU A 49 -5.59 -9.48 10.79
CA LEU A 49 -4.44 -9.26 11.66
C LEU A 49 -3.38 -10.31 11.38
N THR A 50 -2.17 -9.87 11.12
CA THR A 50 -1.00 -10.75 10.97
C THR A 50 0.01 -10.42 12.06
N ILE A 51 0.46 -11.44 12.74
CA ILE A 51 1.55 -11.38 13.73
C ILE A 51 2.78 -11.98 13.07
N TYR A 52 3.90 -11.29 13.21
CA TYR A 52 5.22 -11.70 12.73
C TYR A 52 6.11 -12.06 13.92
N PRO A 53 6.16 -13.35 14.36
CA PRO A 53 6.92 -13.74 15.55
C PRO A 53 8.42 -13.44 15.41
N ALA A 54 8.99 -13.62 14.23
CA ALA A 54 10.41 -13.37 13.99
C ALA A 54 10.84 -11.91 14.21
N THR A 55 9.96 -10.97 13.97
CA THR A 55 10.23 -9.52 14.11
C THR A 55 9.50 -8.90 15.31
N GLN A 56 8.79 -9.71 16.08
CA GLN A 56 7.99 -9.27 17.23
C GLN A 56 7.09 -8.09 16.89
N SER A 57 6.38 -8.20 15.73
CA SER A 57 5.54 -7.13 15.19
C SER A 57 4.18 -7.67 14.72
N TRP A 58 3.25 -6.75 14.55
CA TRP A 58 1.92 -7.03 14.01
C TRP A 58 1.52 -6.03 12.95
N TYR A 59 0.63 -6.46 12.08
CA TYR A 59 0.02 -5.57 11.09
C TYR A 59 -1.41 -5.99 10.80
N CYS A 60 -2.32 -5.04 10.75
CA CYS A 60 -3.68 -5.25 10.26
C CYS A 60 -3.83 -4.67 8.87
N TYR A 61 -4.03 -5.53 7.89
CA TYR A 61 -4.15 -5.13 6.50
C TYR A 61 -5.40 -4.29 6.20
N ARG A 62 -6.46 -4.46 6.99
CA ARG A 62 -7.67 -3.65 6.84
C ARG A 62 -7.57 -2.28 7.48
N CYS A 63 -7.02 -2.20 8.69
CA CYS A 63 -6.79 -0.92 9.36
C CYS A 63 -5.64 -0.12 8.75
N GLY A 64 -4.71 -0.78 8.04
CA GLY A 64 -3.47 -0.16 7.55
C GLY A 64 -2.52 0.26 8.67
N VAL A 65 -2.58 -0.42 9.81
CA VAL A 65 -1.78 -0.11 11.00
C VAL A 65 -1.06 -1.33 11.51
N GLY A 66 0.09 -1.10 12.13
CA GLY A 66 0.91 -2.12 12.72
C GLY A 66 1.89 -1.55 13.73
N GLY A 67 2.73 -2.40 14.27
CA GLY A 67 3.76 -2.03 15.22
C GLY A 67 4.25 -3.21 16.05
N ASP A 68 4.71 -2.95 17.26
CA ASP A 68 5.17 -3.94 18.24
C ASP A 68 4.11 -4.23 19.31
N VAL A 69 4.46 -5.05 20.29
CA VAL A 69 3.57 -5.42 21.41
C VAL A 69 3.08 -4.20 22.19
N ILE A 70 3.95 -3.20 22.40
CA ILE A 70 3.57 -1.99 23.14
C ILE A 70 2.54 -1.18 22.33
N SER A 71 2.75 -1.04 21.04
CA SER A 71 1.83 -0.33 20.16
C SER A 71 0.46 -1.03 20.05
N PHE A 72 0.45 -2.37 20.14
CA PHE A 72 -0.77 -3.17 20.16
C PHE A 72 -1.62 -2.84 21.38
N VAL A 73 -1.02 -2.94 22.59
CA VAL A 73 -1.71 -2.69 23.85
C VAL A 73 -2.13 -1.23 23.98
N ARG A 74 -1.27 -0.29 23.60
CA ARG A 74 -1.61 1.14 23.56
C ARG A 74 -2.84 1.42 22.73
N ARG A 75 -2.93 0.79 21.57
CA ARG A 75 -4.06 1.00 20.66
C ARG A 75 -5.32 0.34 21.13
N LEU A 76 -5.21 -0.83 21.76
CA LEU A 76 -6.34 -1.61 22.22
C LEU A 76 -7.02 -0.98 23.43
N GLU A 77 -6.24 -0.53 24.40
CA GLU A 77 -6.72 0.04 25.66
C GLU A 77 -6.71 1.58 25.69
N GLY A 78 -6.20 2.24 24.65
CA GLY A 78 -6.11 3.72 24.62
C GLY A 78 -5.05 4.29 25.57
N LEU A 79 -4.01 3.51 25.92
CA LEU A 79 -3.01 3.86 26.91
C LEU A 79 -1.85 4.68 26.33
N ASP A 80 -1.18 5.46 27.19
CA ASP A 80 0.13 6.02 26.89
C ASP A 80 1.22 4.92 26.93
N PHE A 81 2.46 5.28 26.58
CA PHE A 81 3.56 4.33 26.50
C PHE A 81 3.85 3.66 27.85
N ARG A 82 3.90 4.43 28.92
CA ARG A 82 4.27 3.95 30.26
C ARG A 82 3.23 2.99 30.80
N ARG A 83 1.96 3.37 30.74
CA ARG A 83 0.85 2.52 31.17
C ARG A 83 0.71 1.25 30.34
N ALA A 84 1.01 1.30 29.04
CA ALA A 84 1.01 0.10 28.21
C ALA A 84 2.13 -0.87 28.62
N VAL A 85 3.31 -0.37 28.97
CA VAL A 85 4.39 -1.21 29.50
C VAL A 85 3.98 -1.81 30.84
N GLU A 86 3.45 -1.03 31.78
CA GLU A 86 2.94 -1.50 33.06
C GLU A 86 1.86 -2.59 32.89
N ARG A 87 0.98 -2.42 31.89
CA ARG A 87 -0.04 -3.41 31.54
C ARG A 87 0.54 -4.73 30.99
N ILE A 88 1.57 -4.65 30.18
CA ILE A 88 2.23 -5.83 29.63
C ILE A 88 2.95 -6.63 30.73
N THR A 89 3.61 -5.92 31.65
CA THR A 89 4.49 -6.53 32.65
C THR A 89 3.77 -7.04 33.90
N GLY A 90 2.60 -6.58 34.25
CA GLY A 90 1.96 -6.96 35.53
C GLY A 90 0.45 -6.77 35.63
N GLY A 91 -0.20 -6.35 34.57
CA GLY A 91 -1.65 -6.10 34.60
C GLY A 91 -2.45 -7.22 33.94
N GLU A 92 -3.51 -7.71 34.60
CA GLU A 92 -4.51 -8.52 33.91
C GLU A 92 -5.15 -7.72 32.77
N PRO A 93 -5.41 -8.34 31.59
CA PRO A 93 -6.09 -7.68 30.50
C PRO A 93 -7.50 -7.30 30.95
N SER A 94 -7.84 -6.02 30.82
CA SER A 94 -9.23 -5.57 31.01
C SER A 94 -10.12 -6.24 29.96
N PRO A 95 -11.29 -6.77 30.30
CA PRO A 95 -12.19 -7.34 29.30
C PRO A 95 -12.47 -6.27 28.24
N VAL A 96 -12.20 -6.63 26.99
CA VAL A 96 -12.41 -5.74 25.85
C VAL A 96 -13.90 -5.43 25.78
N ARG A 97 -14.31 -4.31 26.37
CA ARG A 97 -15.57 -3.69 25.96
C ARG A 97 -15.37 -3.30 24.51
N ALA A 98 -16.05 -4.00 23.61
CA ALA A 98 -16.16 -3.56 22.23
C ALA A 98 -16.56 -2.09 22.25
N GLN A 99 -15.60 -1.19 22.03
CA GLN A 99 -15.94 0.20 21.86
C GLN A 99 -16.87 0.24 20.64
N PRO A 100 -18.04 0.88 20.75
CA PRO A 100 -18.88 1.08 19.59
C PRO A 100 -17.99 1.71 18.52
N ALA A 101 -17.99 1.10 17.34
CA ALA A 101 -17.24 1.60 16.20
C ALA A 101 -17.47 3.12 16.15
N PRO A 102 -16.41 3.94 16.07
CA PRO A 102 -16.60 5.38 15.99
C PRO A 102 -17.62 5.62 14.91
N ALA A 103 -18.70 6.34 15.25
CA ALA A 103 -19.80 6.62 14.36
C ALA A 103 -19.24 6.99 12.98
N PRO A 104 -19.82 6.50 11.87
CA PRO A 104 -19.27 6.74 10.56
C PRO A 104 -19.05 8.24 10.41
N ARG A 105 -17.78 8.65 10.45
CA ARG A 105 -17.43 10.06 10.28
C ARG A 105 -18.17 10.53 9.04
N ARG A 106 -19.09 11.47 9.25
CA ARG A 106 -19.90 12.12 8.20
C ARG A 106 -19.02 12.30 6.97
N ILE A 107 -19.58 12.02 5.81
CA ILE A 107 -18.97 12.14 4.49
C ILE A 107 -18.65 13.64 4.25
N ALA A 108 -17.75 14.17 5.07
CA ALA A 108 -17.16 15.46 4.89
C ALA A 108 -15.82 15.22 4.17
N ASP A 109 -15.86 15.50 2.87
CA ASP A 109 -14.70 15.85 2.11
C ASP A 109 -13.83 14.70 1.55
N ARG A 110 -14.23 14.17 0.38
CA ARG A 110 -13.38 13.35 -0.50
C ARG A 110 -12.01 14.00 -0.80
N ARG A 111 -11.88 15.31 -0.64
CA ARG A 111 -10.63 16.06 -0.78
C ARG A 111 -9.67 15.82 0.39
N ARG A 112 -10.15 15.41 1.57
CA ARG A 112 -9.32 15.23 2.77
C ARG A 112 -8.59 13.89 2.86
N LEU A 113 -8.98 12.84 2.14
CA LEU A 113 -8.30 11.53 2.21
C LEU A 113 -6.83 11.60 1.79
N PHE A 114 -6.50 12.51 0.88
CA PHE A 114 -5.14 12.81 0.42
C PHE A 114 -4.76 14.27 0.67
N ALA A 115 -5.46 14.96 1.59
CA ALA A 115 -5.14 16.33 1.95
C ALA A 115 -3.75 16.37 2.60
N ARG A 116 -2.78 16.72 1.78
CA ARG A 116 -1.39 16.93 2.18
C ARG A 116 -1.13 18.43 2.25
N GLY A 117 -0.36 18.86 3.25
CA GLY A 117 0.12 20.24 3.31
C GLY A 117 1.04 20.58 2.14
N PRO A 118 1.28 21.87 1.84
CA PRO A 118 2.16 22.29 0.73
C PRO A 118 3.55 21.65 0.80
N ALA A 119 4.16 21.61 1.98
CA ALA A 119 5.47 21.00 2.20
C ALA A 119 5.47 19.48 1.95
N GLU A 120 4.42 18.80 2.33
CA GLU A 120 4.25 17.36 2.11
C GLU A 120 4.10 17.03 0.62
N ARG A 121 3.32 17.83 -0.11
CA ARG A 121 3.19 17.70 -1.58
C ARG A 121 4.52 17.98 -2.27
N ALA A 122 5.26 18.99 -1.84
CA ALA A 122 6.57 19.31 -2.38
C ALA A 122 7.58 18.16 -2.15
N CYS A 123 7.57 17.52 -0.97
CA CYS A 123 8.41 16.36 -0.69
C CYS A 123 8.03 15.15 -1.57
N LEU A 124 6.73 14.89 -1.80
CA LEU A 124 6.28 13.81 -2.70
C LEU A 124 6.72 14.08 -4.15
N ALA A 125 6.57 15.32 -4.63
CA ALA A 125 6.98 15.71 -5.97
C ALA A 125 8.50 15.56 -6.15
N ALA A 126 9.29 16.02 -5.18
CA ALA A 126 10.74 15.88 -5.17
C ALA A 126 11.18 14.40 -5.14
N ALA A 127 10.51 13.55 -4.36
CA ALA A 127 10.80 12.13 -4.33
C ALA A 127 10.52 11.46 -5.68
N VAL A 128 9.41 11.80 -6.35
CA VAL A 128 9.10 11.27 -7.69
C VAL A 128 10.13 11.74 -8.71
N GLU A 129 10.56 12.99 -8.66
CA GLU A 129 11.59 13.55 -9.52
C GLU A 129 12.91 12.78 -9.37
N LEU A 130 13.39 12.64 -8.13
CA LEU A 130 14.62 11.90 -7.81
C LEU A 130 14.54 10.45 -8.28
N TYR A 131 13.49 9.74 -7.91
CA TYR A 131 13.34 8.32 -8.23
C TYR A 131 13.19 8.08 -9.72
N HIS A 132 12.49 8.97 -10.43
CA HIS A 132 12.37 8.86 -11.88
C HIS A 132 13.71 9.06 -12.58
N GLY A 133 14.46 10.10 -12.23
CA GLY A 133 15.81 10.31 -12.73
C GLY A 133 16.74 9.14 -12.41
N ARG A 134 16.64 8.59 -11.19
CA ARG A 134 17.45 7.43 -10.80
C ARG A 134 17.13 6.18 -11.61
N LEU A 135 15.87 5.89 -11.89
CA LEU A 135 15.50 4.76 -12.74
C LEU A 135 16.12 4.86 -14.14
N LEU A 136 16.14 6.04 -14.72
CA LEU A 136 16.67 6.24 -16.07
C LEU A 136 18.21 6.06 -16.14
N CYS A 137 18.90 6.19 -15.02
CA CYS A 137 20.36 6.03 -14.90
C CYS A 137 20.77 4.66 -14.33
N ASP A 138 19.88 3.89 -13.73
CA ASP A 138 20.16 2.60 -13.13
C ASP A 138 19.83 1.46 -14.11
N LEU A 139 20.85 0.85 -14.71
CA LEU A 139 20.70 -0.19 -15.72
C LEU A 139 19.93 -1.42 -15.20
N THR A 140 20.16 -1.81 -13.95
CA THR A 140 19.51 -2.99 -13.33
C THR A 140 18.03 -2.75 -13.14
N ALA A 141 17.66 -1.64 -12.51
CA ALA A 141 16.26 -1.28 -12.27
C ALA A 141 15.53 -0.99 -13.59
N PHE A 142 16.19 -0.31 -14.53
CA PHE A 142 15.61 -0.03 -15.85
C PHE A 142 15.37 -1.32 -16.64
N SER A 143 16.35 -2.22 -16.70
CA SER A 143 16.23 -3.52 -17.36
C SER A 143 15.15 -4.39 -16.72
N TYR A 144 15.00 -4.35 -15.40
CA TYR A 144 13.92 -5.03 -14.70
C TYR A 144 12.53 -4.56 -15.16
N VAL A 145 12.32 -3.25 -15.26
CA VAL A 145 11.05 -2.68 -15.73
C VAL A 145 10.81 -3.01 -17.21
N ARG A 146 11.83 -2.87 -18.03
CA ARG A 146 11.78 -3.20 -19.47
C ARG A 146 11.50 -4.70 -19.69
N GLY A 147 12.15 -5.57 -18.94
CA GLY A 147 11.95 -7.03 -18.99
C GLY A 147 10.52 -7.47 -18.63
N ARG A 148 9.73 -6.60 -17.98
CA ARG A 148 8.31 -6.78 -17.73
C ARG A 148 7.42 -6.25 -18.85
N GLY A 149 8.00 -5.81 -19.97
CA GLY A 149 7.24 -5.34 -21.12
C GLY A 149 6.82 -3.87 -21.05
N ILE A 150 7.26 -3.11 -20.04
CA ILE A 150 6.91 -1.70 -19.93
C ILE A 150 7.81 -0.86 -20.82
N ASP A 151 7.23 -0.15 -21.78
CA ASP A 151 7.98 0.68 -22.73
C ASP A 151 8.48 1.98 -22.08
N ARG A 152 9.51 2.59 -22.71
CA ARG A 152 10.12 3.83 -22.23
C ARG A 152 9.10 4.96 -22.11
N GLN A 153 8.22 5.09 -23.10
CA GLN A 153 7.18 6.13 -23.11
C GLN A 153 6.23 6.01 -21.90
N THR A 154 5.87 4.79 -21.51
CA THR A 154 5.03 4.56 -20.32
C THR A 154 5.81 4.83 -19.02
N ILE A 155 7.10 4.46 -18.96
CA ILE A 155 7.96 4.82 -17.83
C ILE A 155 7.95 6.33 -17.61
N GLU A 156 8.13 7.11 -18.68
CA GLU A 156 8.16 8.57 -18.64
C GLU A 156 6.76 9.16 -18.28
N ARG A 157 5.70 8.73 -18.97
CA ARG A 157 4.33 9.21 -18.71
C ARG A 157 3.83 8.91 -17.31
N CYS A 158 4.13 7.71 -16.80
CA CYS A 158 3.71 7.27 -15.47
C CYS A 158 4.72 7.67 -14.39
N ARG A 159 5.82 8.35 -14.76
CA ARG A 159 6.89 8.77 -13.86
C ARG A 159 7.39 7.63 -12.98
N VAL A 160 7.50 6.43 -13.57
CA VAL A 160 8.05 5.27 -12.86
C VAL A 160 9.48 5.58 -12.45
N GLY A 161 9.81 5.27 -11.20
CA GLY A 161 11.11 5.60 -10.61
C GLY A 161 11.77 4.41 -9.92
N TYR A 162 12.96 4.63 -9.39
CA TYR A 162 13.68 3.67 -8.56
C TYR A 162 14.25 4.37 -7.33
N ALA A 163 13.87 3.90 -6.15
CA ALA A 163 14.42 4.35 -4.89
C ALA A 163 15.67 3.51 -4.58
N ALA A 164 16.85 3.99 -4.95
CA ALA A 164 18.10 3.26 -4.72
C ALA A 164 18.44 3.12 -3.23
N GLY A 165 17.93 4.04 -2.40
CA GLY A 165 18.13 4.12 -0.96
C GLY A 165 19.20 5.13 -0.57
N ASN A 166 18.95 5.83 0.54
CA ASN A 166 19.86 6.81 1.17
C ASN A 166 20.09 8.14 0.44
N GLU A 167 19.44 8.41 -0.68
CA GLU A 167 19.63 9.66 -1.47
C GLU A 167 18.56 10.70 -1.18
N LEU A 168 17.33 10.30 -0.86
CA LEU A 168 16.20 11.21 -0.73
C LEU A 168 16.41 12.28 0.35
N ALA A 169 16.95 11.91 1.50
CA ALA A 169 17.15 12.88 2.59
C ALA A 169 18.14 14.00 2.21
N ALA A 170 19.22 13.66 1.50
CA ALA A 170 20.18 14.61 0.99
C ALA A 170 19.56 15.50 -0.10
N PHE A 171 18.82 14.89 -1.02
CA PHE A 171 18.11 15.60 -2.09
C PHE A 171 17.07 16.59 -1.56
N LEU A 172 16.28 16.20 -0.55
CA LEU A 172 15.31 17.10 0.07
C LEU A 172 15.99 18.29 0.78
N ARG A 173 17.12 18.06 1.47
CA ARG A 173 17.91 19.18 2.07
C ARG A 173 18.43 20.12 0.99
N TRP A 174 18.99 19.58 -0.09
CA TRP A 174 19.46 20.41 -1.21
C TRP A 174 18.32 21.25 -1.81
N ARG A 175 17.11 20.66 -1.94
CA ARG A 175 15.89 21.36 -2.38
C ARG A 175 15.29 22.29 -1.31
N ARG A 176 15.93 22.42 -0.14
CA ARG A 176 15.44 23.20 1.03
C ARG A 176 14.04 22.78 1.48
N LEU A 177 13.70 21.50 1.34
CA LEU A 177 12.42 20.93 1.77
C LEU A 177 12.52 20.33 3.17
N PRO A 178 11.49 20.51 4.03
CA PRO A 178 11.56 20.08 5.42
C PRO A 178 11.45 18.55 5.53
N LEU A 179 12.49 17.89 6.07
CA LEU A 179 12.51 16.43 6.28
C LEU A 179 11.36 15.93 7.14
N GLN A 180 10.89 16.75 8.09
CA GLN A 180 9.74 16.44 8.91
C GLN A 180 8.46 16.18 8.08
N ALA A 181 8.27 16.91 6.99
CA ALA A 181 7.17 16.68 6.07
C ALA A 181 7.31 15.34 5.33
N ALA A 182 8.54 14.98 4.92
CA ALA A 182 8.82 13.67 4.33
C ALA A 182 8.57 12.50 5.31
N VAL A 183 8.90 12.69 6.60
CA VAL A 183 8.59 11.71 7.65
C VAL A 183 7.07 11.58 7.85
N ARG A 184 6.34 12.69 7.89
CA ARG A 184 4.87 12.65 8.06
C ARG A 184 4.16 11.92 6.92
N VAL A 185 4.63 12.04 5.69
CA VAL A 185 4.05 11.31 4.55
C VAL A 185 4.57 9.88 4.42
N GLY A 186 5.55 9.49 5.23
CA GLY A 186 6.11 8.15 5.24
C GLY A 186 7.17 7.89 4.16
N LEU A 187 7.73 8.91 3.52
CA LEU A 187 8.85 8.76 2.58
C LEU A 187 10.15 8.37 3.27
N ILE A 188 10.33 8.87 4.48
CA ILE A 188 11.51 8.63 5.33
C ILE A 188 11.03 8.15 6.69
N GLY A 189 11.57 7.05 7.19
CA GLY A 189 11.34 6.56 8.54
C GLY A 189 11.98 7.46 9.60
N ARG A 190 11.60 7.30 10.89
CA ARG A 190 12.15 8.07 12.01
C ARG A 190 13.68 7.97 12.14
N GLY A 191 14.27 6.85 11.69
CA GLY A 191 15.71 6.63 11.64
C GLY A 191 16.41 7.19 10.39
N GLY A 192 15.76 8.02 9.58
CA GLY A 192 16.33 8.64 8.39
C GLY A 192 16.42 7.76 7.15
N ARG A 193 16.01 6.48 7.23
CA ARG A 193 16.03 5.55 6.10
C ARG A 193 14.87 5.80 5.16
N GLU A 194 15.12 5.69 3.87
CA GLU A 194 14.07 5.74 2.85
C GLU A 194 13.11 4.55 2.99
N PHE A 195 11.81 4.84 3.01
CA PHE A 195 10.78 3.81 3.20
C PHE A 195 10.67 2.84 2.01
N LEU A 196 10.89 3.34 0.80
CA LEU A 196 10.78 2.57 -0.45
C LEU A 196 12.14 2.13 -1.00
N ALA A 197 13.21 2.14 -0.21
CA ALA A 197 14.55 1.75 -0.63
C ALA A 197 14.58 0.38 -1.33
N GLY A 198 15.38 0.25 -2.42
CA GLY A 198 15.53 -0.96 -3.23
C GLY A 198 14.31 -1.30 -4.10
N ARG A 199 13.42 -0.34 -4.38
CA ARG A 199 12.15 -0.61 -5.06
C ARG A 199 11.95 0.23 -6.29
N VAL A 200 11.38 -0.38 -7.32
CA VAL A 200 10.75 0.35 -8.43
C VAL A 200 9.48 1.02 -7.88
N VAL A 201 9.38 2.33 -8.05
CA VAL A 201 8.34 3.17 -7.46
C VAL A 201 7.39 3.68 -8.54
N VAL A 202 6.09 3.57 -8.27
CA VAL A 202 5.03 4.08 -9.13
C VAL A 202 4.19 5.08 -8.35
N PRO A 203 4.06 6.32 -8.82
CA PRO A 203 3.24 7.33 -8.19
C PRO A 203 1.78 7.24 -8.60
N GLU A 204 0.87 7.52 -7.67
CA GLU A 204 -0.48 7.96 -8.01
C GLU A 204 -0.50 9.48 -8.10
N VAL A 205 -1.04 9.97 -9.21
CA VAL A 205 -1.08 11.39 -9.55
C VAL A 205 -2.53 11.89 -9.53
N ARG A 206 -2.74 13.10 -9.00
CA ARG A 206 -4.02 13.80 -8.96
C ARG A 206 -3.79 15.29 -9.23
N GLY A 207 -4.42 15.84 -10.26
CA GLY A 207 -4.19 17.24 -10.66
C GLY A 207 -2.73 17.52 -10.99
N GLY A 208 -2.05 16.59 -11.68
CA GLY A 208 -0.63 16.68 -12.01
C GLY A 208 0.34 16.51 -10.84
N GLN A 209 -0.15 16.28 -9.60
CA GLN A 209 0.67 16.15 -8.40
C GLN A 209 0.66 14.72 -7.85
N PRO A 210 1.80 14.18 -7.44
CA PRO A 210 1.83 12.88 -6.78
C PRO A 210 1.19 12.99 -5.39
N VAL A 211 0.24 12.07 -5.12
CA VAL A 211 -0.47 12.01 -3.85
C VAL A 211 -0.13 10.77 -3.03
N TRP A 212 0.40 9.74 -3.67
CA TRP A 212 0.76 8.49 -3.04
C TRP A 212 1.78 7.73 -3.90
N LEU A 213 2.60 6.89 -3.27
CA LEU A 213 3.61 6.08 -3.95
C LEU A 213 3.49 4.62 -3.53
N ILE A 214 3.75 3.72 -4.48
CA ILE A 214 3.92 2.30 -4.23
C ILE A 214 5.24 1.84 -4.82
N GLY A 215 5.97 1.02 -4.06
CA GLY A 215 7.22 0.42 -4.46
C GLY A 215 7.13 -1.10 -4.58
N ARG A 216 7.70 -1.66 -5.63
CA ARG A 216 7.92 -3.10 -5.79
C ARG A 216 9.40 -3.42 -5.67
N THR A 217 9.75 -4.39 -4.81
CA THR A 217 11.15 -4.86 -4.73
C THR A 217 11.58 -5.48 -6.06
N ILE A 218 12.81 -5.18 -6.46
CA ILE A 218 13.49 -5.85 -7.60
C ILE A 218 14.38 -6.98 -7.13
N ASP A 219 14.67 -7.06 -5.83
CA ASP A 219 15.44 -8.13 -5.22
C ASP A 219 14.57 -9.39 -5.05
N PRO A 220 14.86 -10.49 -5.75
CA PRO A 220 14.13 -11.75 -5.64
C PRO A 220 14.39 -12.48 -4.32
N THR A 221 15.51 -12.17 -3.65
CA THR A 221 15.96 -12.82 -2.42
C THR A 221 15.52 -12.07 -1.15
N GLY A 222 14.98 -10.87 -1.31
CA GLY A 222 14.56 -10.01 -0.22
C GLY A 222 13.47 -10.64 0.66
N THR A 223 13.68 -10.62 1.97
CA THR A 223 12.73 -11.14 2.97
C THR A 223 11.52 -10.24 3.21
N GLY A 224 11.53 -9.06 2.62
CA GLY A 224 10.47 -8.04 2.78
C GLY A 224 9.26 -8.26 1.87
N PRO A 225 8.17 -7.52 2.07
CA PRO A 225 6.98 -7.62 1.24
C PRO A 225 7.28 -7.22 -0.21
N LYS A 226 6.72 -7.97 -1.16
CA LYS A 226 6.87 -7.73 -2.61
C LYS A 226 6.45 -6.30 -2.99
N TYR A 227 5.38 -5.81 -2.42
CA TYR A 227 4.88 -4.44 -2.60
C TYR A 227 4.82 -3.70 -1.28
N LEU A 228 5.21 -2.43 -1.31
CA LEU A 228 5.17 -1.54 -0.15
C LEU A 228 4.62 -0.18 -0.59
N GLY A 229 3.48 0.22 -0.06
CA GLY A 229 2.87 1.53 -0.33
C GLY A 229 3.08 2.50 0.83
N LEU A 230 3.12 3.79 0.55
CA LEU A 230 3.18 4.79 1.60
C LEU A 230 2.02 4.63 2.58
N PRO A 231 2.20 4.99 3.86
CA PRO A 231 1.14 4.96 4.87
C PRO A 231 -0.10 5.74 4.45
N GLY A 232 -1.25 5.25 4.89
CA GLY A 232 -2.54 5.89 4.64
C GLY A 232 -3.46 5.10 3.70
N PRO A 233 -4.55 5.74 3.24
CA PRO A 233 -5.51 5.09 2.35
C PRO A 233 -4.86 4.76 1.01
N LYS A 234 -5.04 3.52 0.54
CA LYS A 234 -4.60 3.13 -0.80
C LYS A 234 -5.55 3.70 -1.85
N PRO A 235 -5.05 4.47 -2.84
CA PRO A 235 -5.89 4.97 -3.93
C PRO A 235 -6.15 3.89 -4.98
N LEU A 236 -7.12 4.13 -5.86
CA LEU A 236 -7.11 3.50 -7.18
C LEU A 236 -5.97 4.13 -7.97
N LEU A 237 -5.01 3.30 -8.40
CA LEU A 237 -3.85 3.74 -9.17
C LEU A 237 -4.28 4.13 -10.59
N GLY A 238 -3.76 5.25 -11.09
CA GLY A 238 -4.00 5.71 -12.46
C GLY A 238 -5.31 6.45 -12.69
N TRP A 239 -5.94 6.93 -11.64
CA TRP A 239 -7.25 7.60 -11.73
C TRP A 239 -7.28 8.76 -12.73
N GLU A 240 -6.29 9.65 -12.70
CA GLU A 240 -6.27 10.84 -13.55
C GLU A 240 -6.30 10.49 -15.04
N SER A 241 -5.66 9.40 -15.41
CA SER A 241 -5.61 8.94 -16.80
C SER A 241 -6.84 8.16 -17.26
N ALA A 242 -7.70 7.75 -16.35
CA ALA A 242 -8.88 6.94 -16.65
C ALA A 242 -10.20 7.65 -16.35
N CYS A 243 -10.19 8.68 -15.52
CA CYS A 243 -11.42 9.29 -15.00
C CYS A 243 -12.36 9.91 -16.04
N CYS A 244 -11.90 10.24 -17.24
CA CYS A 244 -12.72 10.77 -18.33
C CYS A 244 -13.21 9.71 -19.31
N ALA A 245 -12.78 8.45 -19.14
CA ALA A 245 -13.21 7.37 -20.01
C ALA A 245 -14.61 6.86 -19.63
N ARG A 246 -15.35 6.34 -20.61
CA ARG A 246 -16.63 5.65 -20.36
C ARG A 246 -16.41 4.20 -19.92
N THR A 247 -15.32 3.61 -20.39
CA THR A 247 -14.94 2.22 -20.13
C THR A 247 -13.57 2.18 -19.46
N VAL A 248 -13.38 1.29 -18.46
CA VAL A 248 -12.13 1.18 -17.74
C VAL A 248 -11.76 -0.28 -17.50
N TRP A 249 -10.47 -0.57 -17.50
CA TRP A 249 -9.90 -1.84 -17.08
C TRP A 249 -9.47 -1.77 -15.62
N LEU A 250 -9.77 -2.79 -14.85
CA LEU A 250 -9.42 -2.87 -13.44
C LEU A 250 -8.48 -4.06 -13.23
N THR A 251 -7.26 -3.80 -12.78
CA THR A 251 -6.24 -4.81 -12.50
C THR A 251 -5.93 -4.87 -11.00
N GLU A 252 -5.42 -6.01 -10.53
CA GLU A 252 -4.95 -6.13 -9.16
C GLU A 252 -3.54 -5.57 -9.01
N GLY A 253 -2.64 -5.92 -9.92
CA GLY A 253 -1.22 -5.62 -9.86
C GLY A 253 -0.85 -4.26 -10.46
N VAL A 254 0.20 -3.65 -9.91
CA VAL A 254 0.76 -2.38 -10.41
C VAL A 254 1.37 -2.55 -11.81
N PHE A 255 2.04 -3.70 -12.06
CA PHE A 255 2.66 -3.95 -13.37
C PHE A 255 1.63 -4.31 -14.43
N ASP A 256 0.53 -4.98 -14.08
CA ASP A 256 -0.57 -5.25 -14.99
C ASP A 256 -1.24 -3.95 -15.41
N TRP A 257 -1.46 -3.04 -14.45
CA TRP A 257 -1.89 -1.68 -14.74
C TRP A 257 -0.93 -0.97 -15.71
N LEU A 258 0.39 -0.98 -15.44
CA LEU A 258 1.40 -0.38 -16.33
C LEU A 258 1.35 -0.98 -17.73
N THR A 259 1.15 -2.30 -17.86
CA THR A 259 1.03 -2.98 -19.15
C THR A 259 -0.17 -2.48 -19.95
N LEU A 260 -1.34 -2.38 -19.31
CA LEU A 260 -2.52 -1.81 -19.97
C LEU A 260 -2.31 -0.35 -20.36
N ARG A 261 -1.55 0.40 -19.56
CA ARG A 261 -1.12 1.77 -19.91
C ARG A 261 -0.18 1.81 -21.11
N CYS A 262 0.73 0.82 -21.27
CA CYS A 262 1.54 0.68 -22.49
C CYS A 262 0.66 0.50 -23.73
N TRP A 263 -0.46 -0.18 -23.59
CA TRP A 263 -1.41 -0.40 -24.68
C TRP A 263 -2.34 0.79 -24.95
N GLY A 264 -2.22 1.84 -24.17
CA GLY A 264 -3.06 3.03 -24.29
C GLY A 264 -4.47 2.87 -23.73
N LEU A 265 -4.73 1.78 -22.97
CA LEU A 265 -6.03 1.51 -22.40
C LEU A 265 -6.27 2.34 -21.12
N PRO A 266 -7.50 2.85 -20.93
CA PRO A 266 -7.90 3.42 -19.64
C PRO A 266 -7.91 2.31 -18.58
N ALA A 267 -6.99 2.37 -17.63
CA ALA A 267 -6.82 1.34 -16.62
C ALA A 267 -6.65 1.91 -15.22
N LEU A 268 -7.17 1.17 -14.24
CA LEU A 268 -7.03 1.44 -12.81
C LEU A 268 -6.42 0.21 -12.12
N GLY A 269 -5.49 0.45 -11.19
CA GLY A 269 -4.91 -0.60 -10.33
C GLY A 269 -5.51 -0.56 -8.92
N LEU A 270 -5.93 -1.72 -8.40
CA LEU A 270 -6.49 -1.87 -7.05
C LEU A 270 -5.46 -1.79 -5.94
N VAL A 271 -4.22 -2.18 -6.24
CA VAL A 271 -3.13 -2.28 -5.25
C VAL A 271 -3.52 -3.18 -4.07
N GLY A 272 -4.08 -4.34 -4.39
CA GLY A 272 -4.56 -5.37 -3.46
C GLY A 272 -6.04 -5.69 -3.68
N THR A 273 -6.50 -6.83 -3.15
CA THR A 273 -7.83 -7.40 -3.39
C THR A 273 -8.99 -6.69 -2.68
N HIS A 274 -8.72 -5.78 -1.75
CA HIS A 274 -9.77 -5.15 -0.95
C HIS A 274 -10.15 -3.77 -1.47
N LEU A 275 -11.32 -3.68 -2.07
CA LEU A 275 -11.93 -2.40 -2.44
C LEU A 275 -12.63 -1.75 -1.27
N ARG A 276 -12.32 -0.48 -1.06
CA ARG A 276 -13.06 0.38 -0.13
C ARG A 276 -14.37 0.83 -0.77
N VAL A 277 -15.36 1.13 0.05
CA VAL A 277 -16.66 1.65 -0.41
C VAL A 277 -16.50 2.90 -1.28
N GLU A 278 -15.51 3.75 -0.96
CA GLU A 278 -15.21 4.95 -1.74
C GLU A 278 -14.70 4.63 -3.15
N ALA A 279 -13.93 3.56 -3.28
CA ALA A 279 -13.44 3.09 -4.57
C ALA A 279 -14.58 2.50 -5.41
N LEU A 280 -15.48 1.71 -4.81
CA LEU A 280 -16.69 1.23 -5.48
C LEU A 280 -17.58 2.38 -5.99
N ARG A 281 -17.79 3.41 -5.16
CA ARG A 281 -18.53 4.62 -5.57
C ARG A 281 -17.83 5.37 -6.70
N ALA A 282 -16.50 5.39 -6.71
CA ALA A 282 -15.74 6.00 -7.79
C ALA A 282 -15.88 5.21 -9.09
N LEU A 283 -15.89 3.88 -9.02
CA LEU A 283 -16.08 3.00 -10.17
C LEU A 283 -17.50 3.10 -10.76
N ALA A 284 -18.50 3.42 -9.97
CA ALA A 284 -19.89 3.55 -10.43
C ALA A 284 -20.10 4.60 -11.54
N ARG A 285 -19.13 5.48 -11.80
CA ARG A 285 -19.17 6.46 -12.89
C ARG A 285 -18.91 5.89 -14.27
N PHE A 286 -18.26 4.71 -14.35
CA PHE A 286 -17.94 4.06 -15.61
C PHE A 286 -19.14 3.25 -16.12
N GLU A 287 -19.35 3.25 -17.42
CA GLU A 287 -20.40 2.47 -18.05
C GLU A 287 -20.04 1.00 -18.14
N ARG A 288 -18.76 0.69 -18.41
CA ARG A 288 -18.22 -0.67 -18.45
C ARG A 288 -16.91 -0.76 -17.71
N ILE A 289 -16.76 -1.84 -16.95
CA ILE A 289 -15.57 -2.10 -16.13
C ILE A 289 -15.11 -3.51 -16.41
N TYR A 290 -13.99 -3.65 -17.13
CA TYR A 290 -13.36 -4.95 -17.37
C TYR A 290 -12.55 -5.33 -16.14
N LEU A 291 -12.94 -6.43 -15.48
CA LEU A 291 -12.26 -6.95 -14.29
C LEU A 291 -11.20 -7.94 -14.75
N ALA A 292 -9.94 -7.49 -14.82
CA ALA A 292 -8.77 -8.27 -15.19
C ALA A 292 -7.88 -8.49 -13.95
N LEU A 293 -8.42 -9.16 -12.93
CA LEU A 293 -7.72 -9.50 -11.70
C LEU A 293 -6.96 -10.81 -11.86
N ASP A 294 -6.03 -11.10 -10.95
CA ASP A 294 -5.18 -12.28 -11.00
C ASP A 294 -6.02 -13.58 -11.09
N ALA A 295 -5.54 -14.59 -11.81
CA ALA A 295 -6.27 -15.83 -12.05
C ALA A 295 -6.18 -16.84 -10.88
N ASP A 296 -5.61 -16.45 -9.73
CA ASP A 296 -5.56 -17.26 -8.52
C ASP A 296 -6.92 -17.24 -7.76
N ASP A 297 -7.02 -18.02 -6.69
CA ASP A 297 -8.27 -18.11 -5.90
C ASP A 297 -8.70 -16.77 -5.31
N ALA A 298 -7.73 -15.97 -4.85
CA ALA A 298 -8.01 -14.66 -4.27
C ALA A 298 -8.54 -13.68 -5.32
N GLY A 299 -7.94 -13.66 -6.51
CA GLY A 299 -8.36 -12.83 -7.63
C GLY A 299 -9.72 -13.25 -8.19
N ARG A 300 -9.99 -14.55 -8.28
CA ARG A 300 -11.33 -15.07 -8.67
C ARG A 300 -12.41 -14.64 -7.68
N GLN A 301 -12.15 -14.77 -6.38
CA GLN A 301 -13.08 -14.36 -5.34
C GLN A 301 -13.31 -12.84 -5.36
N ALA A 302 -12.24 -12.06 -5.55
CA ALA A 302 -12.34 -10.61 -5.68
C ALA A 302 -13.13 -10.20 -6.93
N THR A 303 -12.91 -10.88 -8.05
CA THR A 303 -13.69 -10.67 -9.30
C THR A 303 -15.18 -10.94 -9.08
N ALA A 304 -15.55 -12.05 -8.44
CA ALA A 304 -16.94 -12.36 -8.15
C ALA A 304 -17.59 -11.31 -7.23
N THR A 305 -16.88 -10.89 -6.18
CA THR A 305 -17.34 -9.86 -5.24
C THR A 305 -17.56 -8.52 -5.94
N LEU A 306 -16.64 -8.14 -6.83
CA LEU A 306 -16.73 -6.90 -7.58
C LEU A 306 -17.83 -6.95 -8.63
N ALA A 307 -17.98 -8.06 -9.35
CA ALA A 307 -19.04 -8.25 -10.32
C ALA A 307 -20.41 -8.11 -9.66
N GLN A 308 -20.59 -8.71 -8.49
CA GLN A 308 -21.82 -8.56 -7.71
C GLN A 308 -22.08 -7.10 -7.31
N ALA A 309 -21.04 -6.40 -6.83
CA ALA A 309 -21.18 -5.01 -6.37
C ALA A 309 -21.40 -3.99 -7.49
N LEU A 310 -20.87 -4.25 -8.70
CA LEU A 310 -20.92 -3.35 -9.86
C LEU A 310 -22.07 -3.71 -10.83
N GLY A 311 -22.67 -4.89 -10.69
CA GLY A 311 -23.80 -5.35 -11.50
C GLY A 311 -23.45 -5.48 -12.99
N SER A 312 -24.37 -5.11 -13.85
CA SER A 312 -24.25 -5.22 -15.33
C SER A 312 -23.10 -4.40 -15.95
N ARG A 313 -22.46 -3.53 -15.19
CA ARG A 313 -21.29 -2.76 -15.66
C ARG A 313 -20.01 -3.58 -15.64
N ALA A 314 -19.95 -4.64 -14.84
CA ALA A 314 -18.76 -5.47 -14.67
C ALA A 314 -18.70 -6.56 -15.73
N ILE A 315 -17.58 -6.68 -16.40
CA ILE A 315 -17.27 -7.75 -17.35
C ILE A 315 -16.00 -8.43 -16.86
N ALA A 316 -16.14 -9.67 -16.39
CA ALA A 316 -14.99 -10.46 -15.98
C ALA A 316 -14.17 -10.86 -17.21
N VAL A 317 -12.86 -10.65 -17.12
CA VAL A 317 -11.89 -11.03 -18.15
C VAL A 317 -10.82 -11.88 -17.49
N THR A 318 -10.50 -13.02 -18.09
CA THR A 318 -9.37 -13.84 -17.63
C THR A 318 -8.07 -13.20 -18.17
N PRO A 319 -7.23 -12.61 -17.31
CA PRO A 319 -5.96 -12.10 -17.78
C PRO A 319 -5.04 -13.26 -18.19
N PRO A 320 -4.18 -13.08 -19.19
CA PRO A 320 -3.16 -14.07 -19.49
C PRO A 320 -2.19 -14.20 -18.31
N SER A 321 -1.58 -15.35 -18.12
CA SER A 321 -0.57 -15.60 -17.08
C SER A 321 0.59 -14.60 -17.13
N ARG A 322 0.87 -14.09 -18.30
CA ARG A 322 1.76 -12.97 -18.58
C ARG A 322 1.17 -12.14 -19.72
N TRP A 323 0.98 -10.84 -19.49
CA TRP A 323 0.54 -9.92 -20.53
C TRP A 323 1.57 -9.91 -21.68
N PRO A 324 1.17 -10.10 -22.96
CA PRO A 324 2.06 -10.02 -24.09
C PRO A 324 2.67 -8.62 -24.22
N GLN A 325 3.85 -8.52 -24.79
CA GLN A 325 4.40 -7.22 -25.16
C GLN A 325 3.47 -6.58 -26.19
N ARG A 326 3.33 -5.23 -26.13
CA ARG A 326 2.51 -4.49 -27.11
C ARG A 326 2.85 -4.96 -28.52
N PRO A 327 1.86 -5.38 -29.34
CA PRO A 327 2.09 -5.62 -30.75
C PRO A 327 2.71 -4.35 -31.35
N ARG A 328 3.85 -4.45 -32.00
CA ARG A 328 4.38 -3.31 -32.76
C ARG A 328 3.28 -2.92 -33.75
N PRO A 329 2.90 -1.62 -33.84
CA PRO A 329 2.01 -1.20 -34.91
C PRO A 329 2.66 -1.70 -36.21
N ARG A 330 1.94 -2.52 -36.98
CA ARG A 330 2.36 -2.83 -38.35
C ARG A 330 2.54 -1.49 -39.01
N ALA A 331 3.76 -1.21 -39.47
CA ALA A 331 3.99 -0.06 -40.33
C ALA A 331 2.93 -0.17 -41.43
N CYS A 332 2.04 0.82 -41.47
CA CYS A 332 1.09 0.94 -42.57
C CYS A 332 1.98 1.09 -43.79
N ALA A 333 2.12 0.03 -44.58
CA ALA A 333 2.70 0.13 -45.88
C ALA A 333 1.77 1.05 -46.64
N MET A 334 2.16 2.32 -46.74
CA MET A 334 1.57 3.22 -47.75
C MET A 334 2.05 2.67 -49.10
N ALA A 335 1.13 1.99 -49.78
CA ALA A 335 1.19 1.80 -51.25
C ALA A 335 0.56 3.05 -51.92
#